data_a64401c65ea1991e820dd7d1fdab7486
#
_entry.id   a64401c65ea1991e820dd7d1fdab7486
#
_cell.length_a   1.000
_cell.length_b   1.000
_cell.length_c   1.000
_cell.angle_alpha   90.00
_cell.angle_beta   90.00
_cell.angle_gamma   90.00
#
_symmetry.space_group_name_H-M   'P 1'
#
loop_
_entity.id
_entity.type
_entity.pdbx_description
1 polymer ?
#
loop_
_entity_poly.entity_id
_entity_poly.type
_entity_poly.pdbx_seq_one_letter_code
_entity_poly.pdbx_strand_id
1 'polypeptide(L)'
;MTDNTKKKIVKWFWILFLTPIALFLIMILLVWAFADIPSFEELENPDSKLATQVIASNGDILTTIHDENRLYVSYDELSPYLVQAAVATEDSRFYSHSGIDFLSLGRVFFKTLLARDSSQGGGSTITQQLAKTLYPRADVSSKVPGWSKVKMVWVKLKEWITAVKLERNYTKDEIMDMYMNAVFFGSNAYGVKAASQTFFAKNPSELTVEESATLVGMVNKPTRYNPVINPDKSLQRRNFVIGQMEKAGYLTEVQRDSIQQIPINVSAHQVMDHNAGLGPYFKDMLIRTMKARKPKRSDYYYAEDYAADSLRWETDGLYGWLDKNRKADGSQYDLYRDGLRIYSTIDKNMQRYAEEAVAEHLGKDLQPTFFRELKRKPHAPFASDVDAATRDRLMKQARRWSDRYRMMKKDGASESEIAKSFGEKTRMRVFSWKGKGYIDTLMTPDDSIKYYKSFLRAAFVAVEPNTGFVKAYV
;
A
#
# COMPACT_ATOMS: atom_id res chain seq x y z
N MET A 1 21.49 -19.01 -61.90
CA MET A 1 20.28 -19.26 -61.08
C MET A 1 19.09 -19.26 -62.02
N THR A 2 18.37 -20.37 -62.14
CA THR A 2 17.25 -20.50 -63.07
C THR A 2 16.07 -19.62 -62.59
N ASP A 3 15.22 -19.15 -63.50
CA ASP A 3 14.11 -18.24 -63.21
C ASP A 3 13.11 -18.85 -62.20
N ASN A 4 12.96 -20.17 -62.23
CA ASN A 4 12.17 -20.95 -61.30
C ASN A 4 12.71 -20.94 -59.86
N THR A 5 14.05 -20.90 -59.70
CA THR A 5 14.72 -20.80 -58.40
C THR A 5 14.53 -19.41 -57.80
N LYS A 6 14.60 -18.34 -58.60
CA LYS A 6 14.32 -16.96 -58.15
C LYS A 6 12.89 -16.81 -57.68
N LYS A 7 11.89 -17.32 -58.40
CA LYS A 7 10.47 -17.29 -58.00
C LYS A 7 10.21 -18.05 -56.71
N LYS A 8 10.83 -19.21 -56.48
CA LYS A 8 10.73 -19.95 -55.23
C LYS A 8 11.35 -19.17 -54.07
N ILE A 9 12.51 -18.55 -54.22
CA ILE A 9 13.16 -17.74 -53.17
C ILE A 9 12.27 -16.54 -52.78
N VAL A 10 11.74 -15.82 -53.78
CA VAL A 10 10.83 -14.69 -53.54
C VAL A 10 9.57 -15.15 -52.81
N LYS A 11 8.95 -16.28 -53.23
CA LYS A 11 7.79 -16.85 -52.57
C LYS A 11 8.08 -17.21 -51.12
N TRP A 12 9.19 -17.90 -50.85
CA TRP A 12 9.55 -18.26 -49.46
C TRP A 12 9.93 -17.05 -48.61
N PHE A 13 10.57 -16.03 -49.21
CA PHE A 13 10.81 -14.76 -48.53
C PHE A 13 9.52 -14.11 -48.07
N TRP A 14 8.51 -13.99 -48.95
CA TRP A 14 7.22 -13.41 -48.59
C TRP A 14 6.44 -14.26 -47.56
N ILE A 15 6.47 -15.59 -47.71
CA ILE A 15 5.87 -16.49 -46.71
C ILE A 15 6.55 -16.27 -45.34
N LEU A 16 7.87 -16.31 -45.27
CA LEU A 16 8.62 -16.13 -44.03
C LEU A 16 8.39 -14.74 -43.38
N PHE A 17 8.21 -13.72 -44.21
CA PHE A 17 7.97 -12.34 -43.79
C PHE A 17 6.52 -12.12 -43.35
N LEU A 18 5.54 -12.60 -44.11
CA LEU A 18 4.12 -12.34 -43.82
C LEU A 18 3.52 -13.28 -42.77
N THR A 19 4.04 -14.50 -42.62
CA THR A 19 3.49 -15.47 -41.65
C THR A 19 3.59 -14.96 -40.21
N PRO A 20 4.71 -14.41 -39.69
CA PRO A 20 4.77 -13.85 -38.32
C PRO A 20 3.78 -12.69 -38.12
N ILE A 21 3.62 -11.84 -39.15
CA ILE A 21 2.69 -10.72 -39.13
C ILE A 21 1.22 -11.23 -39.02
N ALA A 22 0.88 -12.20 -39.86
CA ALA A 22 -0.44 -12.82 -39.87
C ALA A 22 -0.73 -13.51 -38.51
N LEU A 23 0.23 -14.28 -38.00
CA LEU A 23 0.09 -14.91 -36.65
C LEU A 23 -0.08 -13.88 -35.53
N PHE A 24 0.65 -12.77 -35.62
CA PHE A 24 0.52 -11.68 -34.65
C PHE A 24 -0.85 -11.01 -34.70
N LEU A 25 -1.38 -10.73 -35.91
CA LEU A 25 -2.72 -10.17 -36.09
C LEU A 25 -3.82 -11.14 -35.63
N ILE A 26 -3.69 -12.43 -35.94
CA ILE A 26 -4.58 -13.47 -35.42
C ILE A 26 -4.56 -13.50 -33.90
N MET A 27 -3.40 -13.41 -33.29
CA MET A 27 -3.26 -13.40 -31.83
C MET A 27 -3.93 -12.14 -31.21
N ILE A 28 -3.81 -10.96 -31.83
CA ILE A 28 -4.53 -9.76 -31.42
C ILE A 28 -6.06 -9.99 -31.47
N LEU A 29 -6.55 -10.57 -32.56
CA LEU A 29 -7.98 -10.90 -32.71
C LEU A 29 -8.46 -11.90 -31.66
N LEU A 30 -7.66 -12.93 -31.36
CA LEU A 30 -7.97 -13.90 -30.32
C LEU A 30 -7.98 -13.25 -28.93
N VAL A 31 -7.03 -12.37 -28.61
CA VAL A 31 -7.03 -11.61 -27.36
C VAL A 31 -8.27 -10.71 -27.28
N TRP A 32 -8.59 -10.02 -28.36
CA TRP A 32 -9.77 -9.16 -28.39
C TRP A 32 -11.10 -9.93 -28.19
N ALA A 33 -11.19 -11.16 -28.76
CA ALA A 33 -12.40 -11.97 -28.71
C ALA A 33 -12.54 -12.79 -27.42
N PHE A 34 -11.44 -13.26 -26.84
CA PHE A 34 -11.44 -14.25 -25.74
C PHE A 34 -10.76 -13.79 -24.44
N ALA A 35 -10.02 -12.67 -24.45
CA ALA A 35 -9.48 -12.14 -23.22
C ALA A 35 -10.59 -11.39 -22.47
N ASP A 36 -10.58 -11.56 -21.16
CA ASP A 36 -11.37 -10.76 -20.23
C ASP A 36 -10.78 -9.33 -20.22
N ILE A 37 -11.22 -8.53 -21.19
CA ILE A 37 -10.81 -7.13 -21.36
C ILE A 37 -11.85 -6.29 -20.63
N PRO A 38 -11.44 -5.36 -19.73
CA PRO A 38 -12.36 -4.55 -18.96
C PRO A 38 -13.44 -3.91 -19.82
N SER A 39 -14.69 -3.98 -19.35
CA SER A 39 -15.83 -3.30 -19.98
C SER A 39 -15.64 -1.78 -19.92
N PHE A 40 -16.50 -1.04 -20.59
CA PHE A 40 -16.51 0.41 -20.50
C PHE A 40 -16.85 0.88 -19.07
N GLU A 41 -17.87 0.26 -18.46
CA GLU A 41 -18.31 0.53 -17.10
C GLU A 41 -17.21 0.25 -16.04
N GLU A 42 -16.46 -0.84 -16.21
CA GLU A 42 -15.31 -1.15 -15.34
C GLU A 42 -14.14 -0.16 -15.52
N LEU A 43 -13.98 0.43 -16.71
CA LEU A 43 -12.98 1.47 -16.93
C LEU A 43 -13.43 2.80 -16.34
N GLU A 44 -14.72 3.12 -16.40
CA GLU A 44 -15.31 4.35 -15.88
C GLU A 44 -15.35 4.36 -14.35
N ASN A 45 -15.49 3.18 -13.74
CA ASN A 45 -15.43 2.97 -12.31
C ASN A 45 -14.34 1.93 -11.97
N PRO A 46 -13.07 2.23 -12.15
CA PRO A 46 -12.03 1.30 -11.75
C PRO A 46 -12.16 1.05 -10.25
N ASP A 47 -12.06 -0.22 -9.84
CA ASP A 47 -12.05 -0.65 -8.43
C ASP A 47 -10.83 -0.02 -7.72
N SER A 48 -10.83 1.30 -7.63
CA SER A 48 -9.82 2.07 -6.91
C SER A 48 -10.07 1.84 -5.41
N LYS A 49 -9.22 1.05 -4.80
CA LYS A 49 -9.22 0.82 -3.35
C LYS A 49 -8.92 2.14 -2.63
N LEU A 50 -9.97 2.91 -2.35
CA LEU A 50 -9.86 4.19 -1.66
C LEU A 50 -9.87 3.97 -0.16
N ALA A 51 -8.94 4.62 0.54
CA ALA A 51 -8.93 4.62 2.00
C ALA A 51 -10.21 5.29 2.55
N THR A 52 -10.88 4.64 3.49
CA THR A 52 -11.96 5.27 4.26
C THR A 52 -11.38 6.36 5.15
N GLN A 53 -12.00 7.53 5.16
CA GLN A 53 -11.60 8.67 5.95
C GLN A 53 -12.47 8.81 7.19
N VAL A 54 -11.86 8.95 8.36
CA VAL A 54 -12.54 9.33 9.61
C VAL A 54 -12.31 10.82 9.81
N ILE A 55 -13.40 11.57 9.80
CA ILE A 55 -13.40 13.04 9.82
C ILE A 55 -13.75 13.52 11.23
N ALA A 56 -12.92 14.41 11.76
CA ALA A 56 -13.14 15.05 13.05
C ALA A 56 -14.30 16.07 13.00
N SER A 57 -14.75 16.52 14.15
CA SER A 57 -15.88 17.48 14.28
C SER A 57 -15.63 18.81 13.57
N ASN A 58 -14.39 19.19 13.33
CA ASN A 58 -13.99 20.41 12.60
C ASN A 58 -13.85 20.22 11.09
N GLY A 59 -14.12 19.03 10.56
CA GLY A 59 -13.98 18.70 9.13
C GLY A 59 -12.61 18.18 8.70
N ASP A 60 -11.61 18.19 9.58
CA ASP A 60 -10.27 17.66 9.30
C ASP A 60 -10.27 16.12 9.30
N ILE A 61 -9.36 15.52 8.54
CA ILE A 61 -9.10 14.08 8.65
C ILE A 61 -8.43 13.79 9.99
N LEU A 62 -9.07 12.96 10.81
CA LEU A 62 -8.54 12.45 12.07
C LEU A 62 -7.61 11.26 11.82
N THR A 63 -8.09 10.29 11.06
CA THR A 63 -7.35 9.07 10.69
C THR A 63 -7.96 8.45 9.43
N THR A 64 -7.27 7.45 8.87
CA THR A 64 -7.76 6.69 7.71
C THR A 64 -7.81 5.19 8.01
N ILE A 65 -8.76 4.49 7.38
CA ILE A 65 -8.89 3.03 7.46
C ILE A 65 -8.63 2.48 6.05
N HIS A 66 -7.60 1.66 5.90
CA HIS A 66 -7.18 1.12 4.60
C HIS A 66 -6.36 -0.16 4.77
N ASP A 67 -6.43 -1.05 3.80
CA ASP A 67 -5.45 -2.14 3.60
C ASP A 67 -4.21 -1.60 2.90
N GLU A 68 -4.45 -0.73 1.89
CA GLU A 68 -3.45 -0.01 1.13
C GLU A 68 -3.68 1.49 1.36
N ASN A 69 -2.65 2.24 1.79
CA ASN A 69 -2.79 3.68 2.04
C ASN A 69 -2.92 4.42 0.69
N ARG A 70 -4.16 4.62 0.23
CA ARG A 70 -4.50 5.37 -0.99
C ARG A 70 -5.35 6.57 -0.63
N LEU A 71 -4.80 7.74 -0.87
CA LEU A 71 -5.49 9.02 -0.78
C LEU A 71 -5.57 9.60 -2.18
N TYR A 72 -6.77 9.93 -2.64
CA TYR A 72 -6.97 10.51 -3.96
C TYR A 72 -6.49 11.97 -3.99
N VAL A 73 -5.95 12.37 -5.14
CA VAL A 73 -5.56 13.75 -5.47
C VAL A 73 -5.95 14.01 -6.92
N SER A 74 -6.55 15.16 -7.21
CA SER A 74 -6.87 15.58 -8.59
C SER A 74 -5.61 16.07 -9.33
N TYR A 75 -5.66 16.07 -10.67
CA TYR A 75 -4.56 16.52 -11.51
C TYR A 75 -4.09 17.94 -11.15
N ASP A 76 -5.02 18.85 -10.88
CA ASP A 76 -4.72 20.25 -10.52
C ASP A 76 -3.98 20.40 -9.17
N GLU A 77 -4.04 19.38 -8.32
CA GLU A 77 -3.32 19.33 -7.05
C GLU A 77 -1.93 18.68 -7.17
N LEU A 78 -1.52 18.25 -8.38
CA LEU A 78 -0.19 17.71 -8.62
C LEU A 78 0.83 18.82 -8.85
N SER A 79 2.05 18.65 -8.32
CA SER A 79 3.16 19.51 -8.70
C SER A 79 3.47 19.34 -10.19
N PRO A 80 3.64 20.45 -10.95
CA PRO A 80 4.07 20.36 -12.34
C PRO A 80 5.37 19.57 -12.52
N TYR A 81 6.28 19.67 -11.56
CA TYR A 81 7.55 18.94 -11.57
C TYR A 81 7.37 17.43 -11.49
N LEU A 82 6.35 16.98 -10.78
CA LEU A 82 6.01 15.56 -10.67
C LEU A 82 5.55 14.99 -12.02
N VAL A 83 4.65 15.72 -12.71
CA VAL A 83 4.15 15.34 -14.04
C VAL A 83 5.29 15.35 -15.06
N GLN A 84 6.10 16.41 -15.06
CA GLN A 84 7.28 16.53 -15.94
C GLN A 84 8.28 15.40 -15.70
N ALA A 85 8.58 15.06 -14.45
CA ALA A 85 9.49 13.98 -14.10
C ALA A 85 8.96 12.61 -14.59
N ALA A 86 7.66 12.35 -14.43
CA ALA A 86 7.02 11.11 -14.89
C ALA A 86 7.06 11.00 -16.42
N VAL A 87 6.65 12.05 -17.12
CA VAL A 87 6.68 12.09 -18.58
C VAL A 87 8.10 11.94 -19.11
N ALA A 88 9.07 12.68 -18.58
CA ALA A 88 10.46 12.62 -19.02
C ALA A 88 11.10 11.23 -18.82
N THR A 89 10.68 10.50 -17.76
CA THR A 89 11.35 9.26 -17.34
C THR A 89 10.66 8.02 -17.87
N GLU A 90 9.33 7.98 -17.76
CA GLU A 90 8.55 6.77 -18.06
C GLU A 90 8.01 6.79 -19.49
N ASP A 91 7.66 7.96 -20.04
CA ASP A 91 7.01 8.06 -21.35
C ASP A 91 7.21 9.44 -21.99
N SER A 92 8.40 9.71 -22.51
CA SER A 92 8.78 11.01 -23.04
C SER A 92 7.91 11.54 -24.18
N ARG A 93 7.07 10.70 -24.79
CA ARG A 93 6.13 11.06 -25.84
C ARG A 93 4.68 10.83 -25.45
N PHE A 94 4.39 10.83 -24.16
CA PHE A 94 3.07 10.59 -23.59
C PHE A 94 1.94 11.36 -24.30
N TYR A 95 2.16 12.64 -24.58
CA TYR A 95 1.18 13.50 -25.25
C TYR A 95 1.08 13.30 -26.77
N SER A 96 1.93 12.41 -27.36
CA SER A 96 2.05 12.26 -28.82
C SER A 96 1.52 10.91 -29.36
N HIS A 97 1.07 10.02 -28.49
CA HIS A 97 0.56 8.70 -28.89
C HIS A 97 -0.77 8.38 -28.19
N SER A 98 -1.47 7.35 -28.65
CA SER A 98 -2.77 6.91 -28.13
C SER A 98 -2.65 5.53 -27.44
N GLY A 99 -1.90 5.47 -26.32
CA GLY A 99 -1.71 4.28 -25.49
C GLY A 99 -0.55 3.37 -25.88
N ILE A 100 -0.15 3.35 -27.17
CA ILE A 100 0.99 2.57 -27.65
C ILE A 100 1.97 3.51 -28.37
N ASP A 101 3.22 3.50 -27.93
CA ASP A 101 4.29 4.22 -28.59
C ASP A 101 5.10 3.28 -29.51
N PHE A 102 4.66 3.19 -30.78
CA PHE A 102 5.29 2.33 -31.79
C PHE A 102 6.74 2.70 -32.11
N LEU A 103 7.10 3.99 -32.01
CA LEU A 103 8.48 4.43 -32.27
C LEU A 103 9.40 4.01 -31.11
N SER A 104 8.95 4.10 -29.88
CA SER A 104 9.70 3.58 -28.71
C SER A 104 9.81 2.06 -28.75
N LEU A 105 8.75 1.35 -29.11
CA LEU A 105 8.79 -0.11 -29.31
C LEU A 105 9.79 -0.50 -30.39
N GLY A 106 9.78 0.17 -31.55
CA GLY A 106 10.75 -0.05 -32.61
C GLY A 106 12.18 0.18 -32.12
N ARG A 107 12.43 1.29 -31.44
CA ARG A 107 13.75 1.61 -30.87
C ARG A 107 14.24 0.54 -29.89
N VAL A 108 13.38 0.08 -28.97
CA VAL A 108 13.71 -0.99 -28.02
C VAL A 108 13.96 -2.31 -28.74
N PHE A 109 13.14 -2.67 -29.71
CA PHE A 109 13.30 -3.88 -30.53
C PHE A 109 14.64 -3.90 -31.24
N PHE A 110 15.01 -2.83 -31.97
CA PHE A 110 16.27 -2.72 -32.68
C PHE A 110 17.49 -2.74 -31.75
N LYS A 111 17.43 -2.02 -30.62
CA LYS A 111 18.51 -2.01 -29.62
C LYS A 111 18.69 -3.36 -28.94
N THR A 112 17.62 -4.03 -28.57
CA THR A 112 17.70 -5.35 -27.92
C THR A 112 18.16 -6.43 -28.88
N LEU A 113 17.70 -6.38 -30.14
CA LEU A 113 18.04 -7.38 -31.15
C LEU A 113 19.48 -7.19 -31.73
N LEU A 114 19.89 -5.93 -31.97
CA LEU A 114 21.16 -5.63 -32.59
C LEU A 114 22.30 -5.34 -31.63
N ALA A 115 22.02 -4.63 -30.53
CA ALA A 115 23.03 -4.21 -29.56
C ALA A 115 23.15 -5.12 -28.35
N ARG A 116 22.24 -6.11 -28.16
CA ARG A 116 22.15 -6.98 -26.96
C ARG A 116 22.16 -6.23 -25.65
N ASP A 117 21.81 -4.94 -25.66
CA ASP A 117 21.75 -4.07 -24.49
C ASP A 117 20.32 -4.03 -23.93
N SER A 118 20.09 -4.80 -22.86
CA SER A 118 18.82 -4.83 -22.13
C SER A 118 18.71 -3.76 -21.03
N SER A 119 19.72 -2.90 -20.91
CA SER A 119 19.87 -2.00 -19.74
C SER A 119 19.10 -0.69 -19.85
N GLN A 120 18.61 -0.31 -21.00
CA GLN A 120 18.00 1.00 -21.23
C GLN A 120 16.50 0.95 -21.51
N GLY A 121 15.73 1.35 -20.49
CA GLY A 121 14.42 1.98 -20.56
C GLY A 121 13.28 1.15 -21.14
N GLY A 122 12.21 1.05 -20.39
CA GLY A 122 11.01 0.32 -20.80
C GLY A 122 10.36 0.89 -22.06
N GLY A 123 9.94 0.00 -22.96
CA GLY A 123 9.08 0.35 -24.10
C GLY A 123 7.59 0.39 -23.72
N SER A 124 7.25 0.48 -22.44
CA SER A 124 5.86 0.56 -21.96
C SER A 124 5.49 2.00 -21.68
N THR A 125 4.34 2.44 -22.16
CA THR A 125 3.79 3.79 -21.92
C THR A 125 3.20 3.91 -20.50
N ILE A 126 2.99 5.14 -20.03
CA ILE A 126 2.28 5.43 -18.78
C ILE A 126 0.90 4.76 -18.79
N THR A 127 0.16 4.85 -19.90
CA THR A 127 -1.16 4.24 -20.03
C THR A 127 -1.12 2.71 -19.96
N GLN A 128 -0.08 2.06 -20.50
CA GLN A 128 0.11 0.61 -20.35
C GLN A 128 0.47 0.22 -18.90
N GLN A 129 1.26 1.05 -18.20
CA GLN A 129 1.55 0.84 -16.79
C GLN A 129 0.30 1.01 -15.92
N LEU A 130 -0.54 2.00 -16.22
CA LEU A 130 -1.84 2.19 -15.59
C LEU A 130 -2.74 0.96 -15.82
N ALA A 131 -2.90 0.51 -17.07
CA ALA A 131 -3.68 -0.68 -17.41
C ALA A 131 -3.23 -1.92 -16.62
N LYS A 132 -1.91 -2.13 -16.49
CA LYS A 132 -1.34 -3.21 -15.68
C LYS A 132 -1.64 -3.08 -14.19
N THR A 133 -1.72 -1.85 -13.66
CA THR A 133 -1.94 -1.57 -12.23
C THR A 133 -3.40 -1.73 -11.86
N LEU A 134 -4.32 -1.24 -12.70
CA LEU A 134 -5.76 -1.36 -12.50
C LEU A 134 -6.25 -2.82 -12.69
N TYR A 135 -5.66 -3.53 -13.66
CA TYR A 135 -6.02 -4.91 -14.01
C TYR A 135 -4.82 -5.85 -13.82
N PRO A 136 -4.60 -6.34 -12.61
CA PRO A 136 -3.43 -7.15 -12.28
C PRO A 136 -3.28 -8.37 -13.20
N ARG A 137 -2.04 -8.71 -13.51
CA ARG A 137 -1.71 -9.86 -14.36
C ARG A 137 -2.14 -11.15 -13.70
N ALA A 138 -2.79 -12.03 -14.48
CA ALA A 138 -2.94 -13.42 -14.10
C ALA A 138 -1.57 -14.10 -13.99
N ASP A 139 -1.49 -15.16 -13.18
CA ASP A 139 -0.25 -15.94 -13.06
C ASP A 139 0.16 -16.51 -14.42
N VAL A 140 1.34 -16.10 -14.86
CA VAL A 140 1.94 -16.54 -16.13
C VAL A 140 2.86 -17.75 -15.99
N SER A 141 3.03 -18.28 -14.77
CA SER A 141 3.82 -19.48 -14.52
C SER A 141 3.25 -20.68 -15.28
N SER A 142 4.11 -21.53 -15.80
CA SER A 142 3.72 -22.77 -16.48
C SER A 142 4.79 -23.82 -16.36
N LYS A 143 4.35 -25.05 -16.10
CA LYS A 143 5.24 -26.24 -16.12
C LYS A 143 5.61 -26.65 -17.54
N VAL A 144 4.90 -26.18 -18.56
CA VAL A 144 5.17 -26.49 -19.97
C VAL A 144 6.26 -25.55 -20.51
N PRO A 145 7.40 -26.05 -21.02
CA PRO A 145 8.46 -25.23 -21.58
C PRO A 145 7.96 -24.30 -22.69
N GLY A 146 8.33 -23.01 -22.63
CA GLY A 146 7.92 -22.00 -23.60
C GLY A 146 6.52 -21.43 -23.43
N TRP A 147 5.61 -22.09 -22.74
CA TRP A 147 4.22 -21.65 -22.58
C TRP A 147 4.10 -20.38 -21.74
N SER A 148 4.99 -20.18 -20.78
CA SER A 148 5.08 -18.94 -20.02
C SER A 148 5.39 -17.71 -20.88
N LYS A 149 6.18 -17.88 -21.95
CA LYS A 149 6.45 -16.79 -22.93
C LYS A 149 5.19 -16.44 -23.72
N VAL A 150 4.44 -17.45 -24.17
CA VAL A 150 3.17 -17.23 -24.89
C VAL A 150 2.16 -16.53 -23.99
N LYS A 151 1.99 -16.98 -22.75
CA LYS A 151 1.13 -16.31 -21.76
C LYS A 151 1.58 -14.85 -21.51
N MET A 152 2.89 -14.59 -21.46
CA MET A 152 3.41 -13.23 -21.27
C MET A 152 3.04 -12.33 -22.46
N VAL A 153 3.14 -12.82 -23.70
CA VAL A 153 2.72 -12.07 -24.89
C VAL A 153 1.22 -11.80 -24.87
N TRP A 154 0.40 -12.81 -24.51
CA TRP A 154 -1.05 -12.66 -24.33
C TRP A 154 -1.40 -11.56 -23.35
N VAL A 155 -0.80 -11.58 -22.16
CA VAL A 155 -0.99 -10.56 -21.12
C VAL A 155 -0.56 -9.17 -21.62
N LYS A 156 0.56 -9.11 -22.35
CA LYS A 156 1.04 -7.84 -22.91
C LYS A 156 0.11 -7.26 -23.97
N LEU A 157 -0.48 -8.10 -24.82
CA LEU A 157 -1.50 -7.67 -25.79
C LEU A 157 -2.79 -7.18 -25.09
N LYS A 158 -3.21 -7.86 -24.01
CA LYS A 158 -4.32 -7.39 -23.19
C LYS A 158 -4.05 -5.98 -22.64
N GLU A 159 -2.85 -5.74 -22.07
CA GLU A 159 -2.43 -4.40 -21.60
C GLU A 159 -2.48 -3.36 -22.72
N TRP A 160 -2.06 -3.70 -23.96
CA TRP A 160 -2.10 -2.78 -25.09
C TRP A 160 -3.52 -2.41 -25.50
N ILE A 161 -4.40 -3.40 -25.60
CA ILE A 161 -5.81 -3.15 -25.95
C ILE A 161 -6.49 -2.31 -24.86
N THR A 162 -6.24 -2.61 -23.57
CA THR A 162 -6.76 -1.82 -22.45
C THR A 162 -6.22 -0.39 -22.47
N ALA A 163 -4.92 -0.20 -22.76
CA ALA A 163 -4.33 1.12 -22.87
C ALA A 163 -4.97 1.96 -24.01
N VAL A 164 -5.23 1.36 -25.17
CA VAL A 164 -5.92 2.04 -26.27
C VAL A 164 -7.36 2.38 -25.90
N LYS A 165 -8.07 1.50 -25.15
CA LYS A 165 -9.41 1.81 -24.64
C LYS A 165 -9.38 2.98 -23.66
N LEU A 166 -8.44 3.03 -22.73
CA LEU A 166 -8.27 4.16 -21.80
C LEU A 166 -8.07 5.47 -22.56
N GLU A 167 -7.16 5.52 -23.54
CA GLU A 167 -6.87 6.71 -24.33
C GLU A 167 -8.02 7.18 -25.23
N ARG A 168 -9.00 6.31 -25.49
CA ARG A 168 -10.22 6.68 -26.22
C ARG A 168 -11.26 7.34 -25.33
N ASN A 169 -11.23 7.06 -24.04
CA ASN A 169 -12.28 7.44 -23.10
C ASN A 169 -11.85 8.55 -22.13
N TYR A 170 -10.55 8.69 -21.93
CA TYR A 170 -9.96 9.63 -20.97
C TYR A 170 -8.97 10.55 -21.66
N THR A 171 -8.91 11.77 -21.21
CA THR A 171 -7.88 12.76 -21.59
C THR A 171 -6.52 12.36 -21.01
N LYS A 172 -5.46 12.96 -21.51
CA LYS A 172 -4.10 12.72 -21.00
C LYS A 172 -3.96 13.12 -19.52
N ASP A 173 -4.63 14.17 -19.11
CA ASP A 173 -4.58 14.65 -17.73
C ASP A 173 -5.33 13.71 -16.79
N GLU A 174 -6.48 13.17 -17.19
CA GLU A 174 -7.21 12.14 -16.44
C GLU A 174 -6.41 10.82 -16.35
N ILE A 175 -5.72 10.43 -17.42
CA ILE A 175 -4.83 9.24 -17.41
C ILE A 175 -3.66 9.46 -16.45
N MET A 176 -3.07 10.65 -16.44
CA MET A 176 -1.99 11.00 -15.51
C MET A 176 -2.47 11.02 -14.07
N ASP A 177 -3.65 11.58 -13.82
CA ASP A 177 -4.33 11.57 -12.53
C ASP A 177 -4.52 10.13 -12.03
N MET A 178 -5.17 9.29 -12.82
CA MET A 178 -5.36 7.87 -12.48
C MET A 178 -4.03 7.15 -12.22
N TYR A 179 -3.00 7.43 -13.04
CA TYR A 179 -1.69 6.83 -12.89
C TYR A 179 -1.03 7.21 -11.57
N MET A 180 -1.01 8.52 -11.23
CA MET A 180 -0.41 9.03 -10.01
C MET A 180 -1.13 8.54 -8.75
N ASN A 181 -2.44 8.31 -8.84
CA ASN A 181 -3.24 7.75 -7.75
C ASN A 181 -3.12 6.22 -7.61
N ALA A 182 -2.75 5.50 -8.68
CA ALA A 182 -2.70 4.03 -8.68
C ALA A 182 -1.32 3.45 -8.35
N VAL A 183 -0.24 4.16 -8.64
CA VAL A 183 1.13 3.64 -8.57
C VAL A 183 1.58 3.41 -7.12
N PHE A 184 2.29 2.31 -6.89
CA PHE A 184 2.91 1.99 -5.61
C PHE A 184 4.32 2.60 -5.49
N PHE A 185 4.55 3.40 -4.44
CA PHE A 185 5.81 4.09 -4.16
C PHE A 185 6.67 3.45 -3.06
N GLY A 186 6.27 2.30 -2.51
CA GLY A 186 6.97 1.69 -1.36
C GLY A 186 6.50 2.23 -0.02
N SER A 187 7.02 1.68 1.08
CA SER A 187 6.64 2.07 2.46
C SER A 187 5.12 2.11 2.70
N ASN A 188 4.39 1.17 2.08
CA ASN A 188 2.92 1.09 2.10
C ASN A 188 2.20 2.31 1.50
N ALA A 189 2.88 3.14 0.71
CA ALA A 189 2.29 4.30 0.05
C ALA A 189 1.80 3.93 -1.36
N TYR A 190 0.50 3.91 -1.56
CA TYR A 190 -0.17 3.74 -2.85
C TYR A 190 -0.75 5.09 -3.28
N GLY A 191 -0.36 5.53 -4.46
CA GLY A 191 -0.66 6.87 -4.96
C GLY A 191 0.26 7.96 -4.40
N VAL A 192 0.37 9.03 -5.16
CA VAL A 192 1.34 10.11 -4.91
C VAL A 192 1.04 10.90 -3.65
N LYS A 193 -0.23 11.08 -3.27
CA LYS A 193 -0.60 11.80 -2.04
C LYS A 193 -0.11 11.06 -0.79
N ALA A 194 -0.33 9.74 -0.74
CA ALA A 194 0.20 8.92 0.33
C ALA A 194 1.74 8.91 0.34
N ALA A 195 2.37 8.88 -0.84
CA ALA A 195 3.83 8.91 -0.97
C ALA A 195 4.44 10.24 -0.52
N SER A 196 3.90 11.38 -0.97
CA SER A 196 4.40 12.71 -0.59
C SER A 196 4.28 12.95 0.92
N GLN A 197 3.18 12.53 1.53
CA GLN A 197 3.01 12.61 2.97
C GLN A 197 3.94 11.66 3.72
N THR A 198 4.10 10.41 3.23
CA THR A 198 4.96 9.40 3.87
C THR A 198 6.44 9.80 3.85
N PHE A 199 6.95 10.32 2.73
CA PHE A 199 8.38 10.59 2.59
C PHE A 199 8.78 12.01 2.95
N PHE A 200 7.90 13.00 2.72
CA PHE A 200 8.23 14.42 2.84
C PHE A 200 7.29 15.22 3.76
N ALA A 201 6.21 14.63 4.26
CA ALA A 201 5.15 15.28 5.06
C ALA A 201 4.54 16.50 4.34
N LYS A 202 4.39 16.44 3.00
CA LYS A 202 3.91 17.50 2.12
C LYS A 202 2.69 17.06 1.32
N ASN A 203 1.92 18.01 0.82
CA ASN A 203 0.93 17.75 -0.22
C ASN A 203 1.64 17.58 -1.59
N PRO A 204 1.04 16.85 -2.55
CA PRO A 204 1.64 16.66 -3.88
C PRO A 204 1.96 17.95 -4.61
N SER A 205 1.14 19.00 -4.45
CA SER A 205 1.35 20.33 -5.04
C SER A 205 2.60 21.08 -4.52
N GLU A 206 3.06 20.71 -3.32
CA GLU A 206 4.19 21.37 -2.64
C GLU A 206 5.54 20.68 -2.91
N LEU A 207 5.54 19.60 -3.69
CA LEU A 207 6.75 18.84 -4.01
C LEU A 207 7.69 19.67 -4.88
N THR A 208 8.94 19.74 -4.46
CA THR A 208 10.02 20.35 -5.24
C THR A 208 10.48 19.44 -6.39
N VAL A 209 11.38 19.93 -7.25
CA VAL A 209 11.92 19.12 -8.38
C VAL A 209 12.62 17.87 -7.89
N GLU A 210 13.51 17.99 -6.89
CA GLU A 210 14.28 16.85 -6.35
C GLU A 210 13.40 15.84 -5.61
N GLU A 211 12.35 16.30 -4.92
CA GLU A 211 11.38 15.43 -4.25
C GLU A 211 10.52 14.69 -5.27
N SER A 212 10.02 15.39 -6.29
CA SER A 212 9.27 14.83 -7.42
C SER A 212 10.10 13.79 -8.17
N ALA A 213 11.35 14.11 -8.49
CA ALA A 213 12.27 13.17 -9.13
C ALA A 213 12.59 11.96 -8.27
N THR A 214 12.63 12.12 -6.94
CA THR A 214 12.82 11.01 -6.00
C THR A 214 11.64 10.05 -6.07
N LEU A 215 10.40 10.55 -5.96
CA LEU A 215 9.19 9.72 -6.03
C LEU A 215 9.09 9.01 -7.37
N VAL A 216 9.22 9.72 -8.49
CA VAL A 216 9.18 9.11 -9.82
C VAL A 216 10.28 8.05 -9.99
N GLY A 217 11.47 8.31 -9.46
CA GLY A 217 12.56 7.34 -9.45
C GLY A 217 12.21 6.02 -8.76
N MET A 218 11.38 6.06 -7.73
CA MET A 218 10.95 4.88 -6.97
C MET A 218 9.98 4.00 -7.74
N VAL A 219 9.15 4.55 -8.62
CA VAL A 219 8.10 3.81 -9.35
C VAL A 219 8.63 2.54 -10.03
N ASN A 220 9.81 2.60 -10.60
CA ASN A 220 10.42 1.47 -11.32
C ASN A 220 10.68 0.26 -10.43
N LYS A 221 11.25 0.48 -9.21
CA LYS A 221 11.55 -0.56 -8.21
C LYS A 221 11.43 0.03 -6.81
N PRO A 222 10.22 0.12 -6.23
CA PRO A 222 9.93 0.87 -5.01
C PRO A 222 10.78 0.49 -3.81
N THR A 223 11.07 -0.80 -3.60
CA THR A 223 11.95 -1.25 -2.51
C THR A 223 13.43 -0.93 -2.78
N ARG A 224 13.89 -1.07 -4.04
CA ARG A 224 15.30 -0.88 -4.39
C ARG A 224 15.72 0.58 -4.35
N TYR A 225 14.83 1.48 -4.76
CA TYR A 225 15.08 2.91 -4.84
C TYR A 225 14.44 3.71 -3.71
N ASN A 226 14.05 3.03 -2.63
CA ASN A 226 13.54 3.67 -1.43
C ASN A 226 14.65 4.46 -0.72
N PRO A 227 14.48 5.79 -0.52
CA PRO A 227 15.53 6.63 0.06
C PRO A 227 15.83 6.32 1.53
N VAL A 228 14.89 5.72 2.25
CA VAL A 228 15.06 5.31 3.66
C VAL A 228 15.82 3.99 3.76
N ILE A 229 15.59 3.06 2.82
CA ILE A 229 16.17 1.71 2.83
C ILE A 229 17.54 1.70 2.11
N ASN A 230 17.62 2.38 0.96
CA ASN A 230 18.78 2.37 0.07
C ASN A 230 19.09 3.80 -0.42
N PRO A 231 19.58 4.71 0.45
CA PRO A 231 19.78 6.13 0.13
C PRO A 231 20.66 6.36 -1.11
N ASP A 232 21.80 5.64 -1.23
CA ASP A 232 22.73 5.81 -2.36
C ASP A 232 22.09 5.42 -3.70
N LYS A 233 21.36 4.31 -3.74
CA LYS A 233 20.65 3.89 -4.97
C LYS A 233 19.50 4.80 -5.31
N SER A 234 18.84 5.34 -4.31
CA SER A 234 17.79 6.34 -4.48
C SER A 234 18.35 7.63 -5.06
N LEU A 235 19.48 8.11 -4.52
CA LEU A 235 20.17 9.31 -5.02
C LEU A 235 20.61 9.14 -6.48
N GLN A 236 21.22 8.02 -6.83
CA GLN A 236 21.60 7.72 -8.22
C GLN A 236 20.37 7.70 -9.14
N ARG A 237 19.25 7.09 -8.70
CA ARG A 237 18.03 7.00 -9.50
C ARG A 237 17.34 8.36 -9.64
N ARG A 238 17.29 9.17 -8.58
CA ARG A 238 16.81 10.55 -8.62
C ARG A 238 17.61 11.38 -9.64
N ASN A 239 18.94 11.31 -9.57
CA ASN A 239 19.80 12.06 -10.50
C ASN A 239 19.63 11.60 -11.94
N PHE A 240 19.34 10.31 -12.18
CA PHE A 240 18.93 9.82 -13.50
C PHE A 240 17.62 10.49 -13.97
N VAL A 241 16.60 10.58 -13.10
CA VAL A 241 15.32 11.24 -13.44
C VAL A 241 15.54 12.71 -13.78
N ILE A 242 16.31 13.45 -12.97
CA ILE A 242 16.65 14.85 -13.22
C ILE A 242 17.37 15.01 -14.58
N GLY A 243 18.26 14.09 -14.94
CA GLY A 243 18.91 14.07 -16.26
C GLY A 243 17.94 13.74 -17.40
N GLN A 244 16.85 12.99 -17.17
CA GLN A 244 15.80 12.81 -18.18
C GLN A 244 14.95 14.08 -18.33
N MET A 245 14.66 14.80 -17.24
CA MET A 245 13.95 16.08 -17.27
C MET A 245 14.75 17.14 -18.07
N GLU A 246 16.07 17.18 -17.91
CA GLU A 246 16.94 18.05 -18.72
C GLU A 246 16.88 17.68 -20.20
N LYS A 247 17.03 16.41 -20.56
CA LYS A 247 16.93 15.93 -21.94
C LYS A 247 15.58 16.18 -22.60
N ALA A 248 14.51 16.20 -21.80
CA ALA A 248 13.16 16.54 -22.23
C ALA A 248 12.92 18.06 -22.35
N GLY A 249 13.88 18.90 -21.95
CA GLY A 249 13.78 20.36 -22.02
C GLY A 249 13.02 21.01 -20.86
N TYR A 250 12.69 20.26 -19.80
CA TYR A 250 12.04 20.80 -18.59
C TYR A 250 13.02 21.52 -17.65
N LEU A 251 14.30 21.20 -17.74
CA LEU A 251 15.38 21.82 -16.96
C LEU A 251 16.53 22.22 -17.88
N THR A 252 17.20 23.31 -17.53
CA THR A 252 18.49 23.67 -18.14
C THR A 252 19.62 22.84 -17.52
N GLU A 253 20.77 22.78 -18.19
CA GLU A 253 21.96 22.09 -17.67
C GLU A 253 22.39 22.62 -16.31
N VAL A 254 22.39 23.93 -16.13
CA VAL A 254 22.75 24.61 -14.86
C VAL A 254 21.78 24.20 -13.72
N GLN A 255 20.48 24.16 -14.02
CA GLN A 255 19.48 23.71 -13.04
C GLN A 255 19.68 22.23 -12.67
N ARG A 256 19.89 21.35 -13.67
CA ARG A 256 20.21 19.94 -13.44
C ARG A 256 21.37 19.78 -12.47
N ASP A 257 22.49 20.44 -12.77
CA ASP A 257 23.71 20.30 -11.97
C ASP A 257 23.54 20.82 -10.54
N SER A 258 22.85 21.96 -10.39
CA SER A 258 22.52 22.51 -9.07
C SER A 258 21.61 21.58 -8.26
N ILE A 259 20.52 21.06 -8.86
CA ILE A 259 19.55 20.20 -8.16
C ILE A 259 20.18 18.85 -7.80
N GLN A 260 21.07 18.31 -8.64
CA GLN A 260 21.75 17.04 -8.34
C GLN A 260 22.66 17.10 -7.12
N GLN A 261 23.13 18.29 -6.70
CA GLN A 261 23.92 18.47 -5.49
C GLN A 261 23.08 18.48 -4.21
N ILE A 262 21.76 18.69 -4.30
CA ILE A 262 20.88 18.73 -3.12
C ILE A 262 20.76 17.29 -2.57
N PRO A 263 21.04 17.04 -1.27
CA PRO A 263 20.84 15.74 -0.68
C PRO A 263 19.35 15.36 -0.57
N ILE A 264 19.03 14.07 -0.62
CA ILE A 264 17.65 13.63 -0.37
C ILE A 264 17.38 13.77 1.13
N ASN A 265 16.41 14.60 1.48
CA ASN A 265 15.97 14.78 2.86
C ASN A 265 14.67 14.02 3.13
N VAL A 266 14.77 12.93 3.89
CA VAL A 266 13.62 12.13 4.36
C VAL A 266 13.50 12.16 5.89
N SER A 267 13.95 13.22 6.53
CA SER A 267 13.86 13.38 8.00
C SER A 267 12.40 13.34 8.50
N ALA A 268 11.47 13.78 7.67
CA ALA A 268 10.03 13.74 7.93
C ALA A 268 9.37 12.38 7.61
N HIS A 269 10.13 11.37 7.18
CA HIS A 269 9.57 10.08 6.80
C HIS A 269 8.82 9.43 7.95
N GLN A 270 7.54 9.17 7.71
CA GLN A 270 6.66 8.45 8.62
C GLN A 270 5.79 7.47 7.83
N VAL A 271 5.97 6.18 8.08
CA VAL A 271 5.09 5.17 7.48
C VAL A 271 3.69 5.33 8.07
N MET A 272 2.73 5.66 7.26
CA MET A 272 1.33 5.64 7.66
C MET A 272 0.85 4.17 7.62
N ASP A 273 1.05 3.46 8.73
CA ASP A 273 0.47 2.14 8.93
C ASP A 273 -0.97 2.26 9.47
N HIS A 274 -1.65 1.13 9.64
CA HIS A 274 -3.00 1.09 10.18
C HIS A 274 -3.11 1.63 11.63
N ASN A 275 -2.00 1.86 12.33
CA ASN A 275 -1.94 2.49 13.66
C ASN A 275 -1.52 3.97 13.58
N ALA A 276 -1.12 4.47 12.40
CA ALA A 276 -0.76 5.86 12.23
C ALA A 276 -2.00 6.77 12.26
N GLY A 277 -1.79 8.02 12.69
CA GLY A 277 -2.84 9.01 12.87
C GLY A 277 -3.32 9.11 14.31
N LEU A 278 -4.21 10.06 14.57
CA LEU A 278 -4.82 10.26 15.86
C LEU A 278 -5.95 9.25 16.11
N GLY A 279 -6.18 8.90 17.36
CA GLY A 279 -7.28 8.04 17.78
C GLY A 279 -7.15 6.57 17.37
N PRO A 280 -6.00 5.89 17.56
CA PRO A 280 -5.86 4.48 17.14
C PRO A 280 -6.87 3.55 17.84
N TYR A 281 -7.17 3.79 19.11
CA TYR A 281 -8.18 3.03 19.85
C TYR A 281 -9.61 3.35 19.39
N PHE A 282 -9.89 4.62 19.08
CA PHE A 282 -11.15 5.04 18.48
C PHE A 282 -11.36 4.37 17.12
N LYS A 283 -10.33 4.37 16.28
CA LYS A 283 -10.34 3.69 14.98
C LYS A 283 -10.62 2.19 15.11
N ASP A 284 -9.95 1.49 16.02
CA ASP A 284 -10.18 0.06 16.26
C ASP A 284 -11.61 -0.22 16.75
N MET A 285 -12.11 0.59 17.67
CA MET A 285 -13.49 0.52 18.15
C MET A 285 -14.49 0.72 17.01
N LEU A 286 -14.26 1.73 16.14
CA LEU A 286 -15.09 2.03 14.99
C LEU A 286 -15.12 0.85 13.99
N ILE A 287 -13.95 0.30 13.66
CA ILE A 287 -13.83 -0.86 12.76
C ILE A 287 -14.62 -2.05 13.33
N ARG A 288 -14.45 -2.38 14.61
CA ARG A 288 -15.16 -3.50 15.25
C ARG A 288 -16.67 -3.27 15.24
N THR A 289 -17.12 -2.06 15.55
CA THR A 289 -18.53 -1.70 15.57
C THR A 289 -19.16 -1.84 14.20
N MET A 290 -18.54 -1.27 13.15
CA MET A 290 -19.08 -1.34 11.79
C MET A 290 -19.04 -2.75 11.17
N LYS A 291 -18.04 -3.57 11.55
CA LYS A 291 -17.89 -4.97 11.09
C LYS A 291 -18.65 -5.99 11.95
N ALA A 292 -19.35 -5.57 12.98
CA ALA A 292 -20.12 -6.49 13.79
C ALA A 292 -21.14 -7.23 12.94
N ARG A 293 -21.37 -8.50 13.25
CA ARG A 293 -22.37 -9.34 12.58
C ARG A 293 -23.61 -9.46 13.43
N LYS A 294 -24.73 -9.81 12.82
CA LYS A 294 -25.96 -10.09 13.55
C LYS A 294 -25.70 -11.14 14.64
N PRO A 295 -25.96 -10.83 15.92
CA PRO A 295 -25.71 -11.73 17.03
C PRO A 295 -26.47 -13.05 16.86
N LYS A 296 -25.80 -14.17 17.15
CA LYS A 296 -26.41 -15.51 17.21
C LYS A 296 -26.23 -16.07 18.61
N ARG A 297 -27.29 -16.61 19.22
CA ARG A 297 -27.22 -17.12 20.60
C ARG A 297 -26.12 -18.16 20.81
N SER A 298 -25.78 -18.93 19.77
CA SER A 298 -24.71 -19.94 19.81
C SER A 298 -23.30 -19.38 20.02
N ASP A 299 -23.10 -18.08 19.72
CA ASP A 299 -21.79 -17.46 19.74
C ASP A 299 -21.45 -16.87 21.14
N TYR A 300 -22.42 -16.91 22.07
CA TYR A 300 -22.31 -16.31 23.39
C TYR A 300 -22.40 -17.36 24.50
N TYR A 301 -21.50 -17.26 25.47
CA TYR A 301 -21.53 -18.09 26.67
C TYR A 301 -22.65 -17.64 27.63
N TYR A 302 -22.77 -16.33 27.87
CA TYR A 302 -23.79 -15.75 28.73
C TYR A 302 -24.99 -15.23 27.93
N ALA A 303 -26.20 -15.43 28.48
CA ALA A 303 -27.44 -14.97 27.84
C ALA A 303 -27.55 -13.44 27.85
N GLU A 304 -27.00 -12.80 28.87
CA GLU A 304 -27.00 -11.36 29.07
C GLU A 304 -26.18 -10.63 28.00
N ASP A 305 -25.00 -11.16 27.66
CA ASP A 305 -24.15 -10.63 26.58
C ASP A 305 -24.85 -10.71 25.21
N TYR A 306 -25.52 -11.85 24.95
CA TYR A 306 -26.31 -12.01 23.74
C TYR A 306 -27.48 -11.00 23.67
N ALA A 307 -28.19 -10.81 24.79
CA ALA A 307 -29.31 -9.86 24.86
C ALA A 307 -28.82 -8.41 24.66
N ALA A 308 -27.68 -8.05 25.27
CA ALA A 308 -27.09 -6.72 25.13
C ALA A 308 -26.66 -6.44 23.67
N ASP A 309 -25.95 -7.36 23.04
CA ASP A 309 -25.51 -7.19 21.64
C ASP A 309 -26.69 -7.25 20.66
N SER A 310 -27.73 -8.05 20.95
CA SER A 310 -28.96 -8.09 20.15
C SER A 310 -29.71 -6.76 20.23
N LEU A 311 -29.84 -6.18 21.43
CA LEU A 311 -30.42 -4.85 21.60
C LEU A 311 -29.63 -3.79 20.84
N ARG A 312 -28.29 -3.84 20.97
CA ARG A 312 -27.39 -2.93 20.27
C ARG A 312 -27.51 -3.08 18.75
N TRP A 313 -27.66 -4.30 18.24
CA TRP A 313 -27.90 -4.53 16.82
C TRP A 313 -29.17 -3.83 16.31
N GLU A 314 -30.23 -3.80 17.10
CA GLU A 314 -31.49 -3.18 16.71
C GLU A 314 -31.50 -1.66 16.88
N THR A 315 -30.81 -1.15 17.90
CA THR A 315 -30.90 0.26 18.30
C THR A 315 -29.74 1.13 17.82
N ASP A 316 -28.55 0.54 17.62
CA ASP A 316 -27.35 1.26 17.16
C ASP A 316 -27.19 1.08 15.63
N GLY A 317 -27.46 2.15 14.88
CA GLY A 317 -27.34 2.15 13.42
C GLY A 317 -25.92 1.90 12.90
N LEU A 318 -24.89 2.18 13.73
CA LEU A 318 -23.49 1.95 13.36
C LEU A 318 -23.04 0.51 13.63
N TYR A 319 -23.63 -0.16 14.63
CA TYR A 319 -23.30 -1.53 14.99
C TYR A 319 -23.74 -2.49 13.88
N GLY A 320 -22.77 -3.08 13.16
CA GLY A 320 -23.01 -3.93 12.01
C GLY A 320 -23.40 -3.18 10.73
N TRP A 321 -23.00 -1.93 10.58
CA TRP A 321 -23.34 -1.08 9.44
C TRP A 321 -23.01 -1.74 8.09
N LEU A 322 -21.85 -2.39 7.97
CA LEU A 322 -21.43 -3.08 6.75
C LEU A 322 -22.30 -4.30 6.40
N ASP A 323 -22.93 -4.92 7.40
CA ASP A 323 -23.82 -6.07 7.19
C ASP A 323 -25.25 -5.63 6.87
N LYS A 324 -25.66 -4.48 7.42
CA LYS A 324 -27.00 -3.89 7.23
C LYS A 324 -27.15 -3.13 5.91
N ASN A 325 -26.06 -2.64 5.33
CA ASN A 325 -26.09 -1.77 4.15
C ASN A 325 -25.44 -2.44 2.95
N ARG A 326 -25.96 -2.13 1.76
CA ARG A 326 -25.47 -2.63 0.47
C ARG A 326 -25.25 -1.47 -0.50
N LYS A 327 -24.32 -1.66 -1.44
CA LYS A 327 -24.12 -0.75 -2.57
C LYS A 327 -25.33 -0.82 -3.54
N ALA A 328 -25.38 0.09 -4.48
CA ALA A 328 -26.44 0.12 -5.50
C ALA A 328 -26.50 -1.16 -6.36
N ASP A 329 -25.36 -1.82 -6.56
CA ASP A 329 -25.22 -3.09 -7.27
C ASP A 329 -25.57 -4.33 -6.42
N GLY A 330 -25.96 -4.14 -5.14
CA GLY A 330 -26.26 -5.20 -4.17
C GLY A 330 -25.02 -5.77 -3.45
N SER A 331 -23.81 -5.39 -3.83
CA SER A 331 -22.58 -5.85 -3.18
C SER A 331 -22.43 -5.25 -1.77
N GLN A 332 -21.57 -5.87 -0.95
CA GLN A 332 -21.26 -5.40 0.40
C GLN A 332 -20.25 -4.25 0.34
N TYR A 333 -20.43 -3.24 1.21
CA TYR A 333 -19.38 -2.24 1.41
C TYR A 333 -18.12 -2.85 2.02
N ASP A 334 -16.96 -2.44 1.51
CA ASP A 334 -15.64 -2.75 2.09
C ASP A 334 -15.08 -1.50 2.78
N LEU A 335 -14.95 -1.57 4.12
CA LEU A 335 -14.43 -0.48 4.94
C LEU A 335 -13.01 -0.04 4.56
N TYR A 336 -12.25 -0.92 3.93
CA TYR A 336 -10.84 -0.68 3.60
C TYR A 336 -10.61 -0.16 2.18
N ARG A 337 -11.63 -0.28 1.29
CA ARG A 337 -11.45 -0.09 -0.15
C ARG A 337 -12.43 0.87 -0.80
N ASP A 338 -13.60 1.11 -0.20
CA ASP A 338 -14.67 1.86 -0.85
C ASP A 338 -14.67 3.36 -0.55
N GLY A 339 -13.64 3.89 0.12
CA GLY A 339 -13.47 5.32 0.33
C GLY A 339 -14.58 5.99 1.16
N LEU A 340 -15.15 5.29 2.13
CA LEU A 340 -16.21 5.82 2.97
C LEU A 340 -15.74 7.08 3.71
N ARG A 341 -16.65 8.01 3.94
CA ARG A 341 -16.42 9.18 4.80
C ARG A 341 -17.22 9.04 6.07
N ILE A 342 -16.53 8.88 7.20
CA ILE A 342 -17.13 8.65 8.51
C ILE A 342 -16.95 9.93 9.34
N TYR A 343 -18.03 10.65 9.55
CA TYR A 343 -18.04 11.86 10.36
C TYR A 343 -18.17 11.50 11.85
N SER A 344 -17.21 11.97 12.65
CA SER A 344 -17.16 11.70 14.08
C SER A 344 -17.37 12.97 14.90
N THR A 345 -17.68 12.79 16.17
CA THR A 345 -17.81 13.89 17.16
C THR A 345 -16.47 14.25 17.79
N ILE A 346 -15.39 13.50 17.47
CA ILE A 346 -14.05 13.71 18.03
C ILE A 346 -13.51 15.08 17.62
N ASP A 347 -13.04 15.83 18.60
CA ASP A 347 -12.27 17.05 18.37
C ASP A 347 -10.80 16.70 18.19
N LYS A 348 -10.22 17.06 17.05
CA LYS A 348 -8.86 16.70 16.69
C LYS A 348 -7.80 17.22 17.66
N ASN A 349 -8.01 18.44 18.20
CA ASN A 349 -7.08 19.03 19.15
C ASN A 349 -7.20 18.38 20.53
N MET A 350 -8.42 18.15 21.01
CA MET A 350 -8.63 17.45 22.29
C MET A 350 -8.07 16.03 22.23
N GLN A 351 -8.27 15.31 21.11
CA GLN A 351 -7.70 13.98 20.91
C GLN A 351 -6.17 14.02 20.98
N ARG A 352 -5.55 14.97 20.29
CA ARG A 352 -4.09 15.16 20.30
C ARG A 352 -3.56 15.45 21.69
N TYR A 353 -4.19 16.37 22.43
CA TYR A 353 -3.79 16.70 23.80
C TYR A 353 -3.94 15.51 24.74
N ALA A 354 -4.98 14.71 24.58
CA ALA A 354 -5.18 13.51 25.39
C ALA A 354 -4.08 12.47 25.14
N GLU A 355 -3.73 12.22 23.88
CA GLU A 355 -2.64 11.29 23.51
C GLU A 355 -1.27 11.80 23.97
N GLU A 356 -0.99 13.10 23.80
CA GLU A 356 0.24 13.74 24.30
C GLU A 356 0.36 13.61 25.81
N ALA A 357 -0.73 13.86 26.56
CA ALA A 357 -0.75 13.72 28.02
C ALA A 357 -0.49 12.27 28.46
N VAL A 358 -1.09 11.28 27.78
CA VAL A 358 -0.82 9.86 28.05
C VAL A 358 0.64 9.53 27.74
N ALA A 359 1.17 9.98 26.61
CA ALA A 359 2.56 9.74 26.23
C ALA A 359 3.55 10.38 27.22
N GLU A 360 3.24 11.57 27.75
CA GLU A 360 4.08 12.27 28.69
C GLU A 360 4.01 11.62 30.09
N HIS A 361 2.86 11.53 30.69
CA HIS A 361 2.72 11.03 32.05
C HIS A 361 2.94 9.51 32.15
N LEU A 362 2.31 8.74 31.28
CA LEU A 362 2.47 7.29 31.31
C LEU A 362 3.82 6.86 30.75
N GLY A 363 4.21 7.39 29.59
CA GLY A 363 5.39 6.94 28.86
C GLY A 363 6.71 7.45 29.47
N LYS A 364 6.78 8.75 29.80
CA LYS A 364 8.04 9.35 30.27
C LYS A 364 8.22 9.26 31.79
N ASP A 365 7.15 9.35 32.57
CA ASP A 365 7.23 9.42 34.04
C ASP A 365 6.98 8.06 34.71
N LEU A 366 5.77 7.51 34.50
CA LEU A 366 5.34 6.33 35.27
C LEU A 366 5.96 5.03 34.79
N GLN A 367 6.01 4.80 33.48
CA GLN A 367 6.52 3.54 32.93
C GLN A 367 7.99 3.26 33.24
N PRO A 368 8.94 4.23 33.15
CA PRO A 368 10.31 4.00 33.55
C PRO A 368 10.47 3.67 35.04
N THR A 369 9.66 4.30 35.89
CA THR A 369 9.65 4.02 37.32
C THR A 369 9.11 2.63 37.60
N PHE A 370 8.00 2.27 36.98
CA PHE A 370 7.40 0.93 37.08
C PHE A 370 8.36 -0.18 36.60
N PHE A 371 9.05 0.02 35.49
CA PHE A 371 10.08 -0.92 35.05
C PHE A 371 11.23 -1.10 36.04
N ARG A 372 11.64 -0.03 36.74
CA ARG A 372 12.66 -0.12 37.81
C ARG A 372 12.17 -0.94 38.99
N GLU A 373 10.92 -0.78 39.37
CA GLU A 373 10.31 -1.56 40.45
C GLU A 373 10.15 -3.03 40.08
N LEU A 374 9.69 -3.32 38.85
CA LEU A 374 9.53 -4.69 38.36
C LEU A 374 10.84 -5.49 38.35
N LYS A 375 11.98 -4.83 38.07
CA LYS A 375 13.29 -5.49 38.13
C LYS A 375 13.64 -6.06 39.50
N ARG A 376 13.03 -5.56 40.58
CA ARG A 376 13.25 -6.02 41.93
C ARG A 376 12.29 -7.15 42.34
N LYS A 377 11.31 -7.50 41.49
CA LYS A 377 10.28 -8.51 41.80
C LYS A 377 10.62 -9.82 41.09
N PRO A 378 10.74 -10.97 41.79
CA PRO A 378 11.21 -12.22 41.22
C PRO A 378 10.24 -12.81 40.17
N HIS A 379 8.97 -12.46 40.25
CA HIS A 379 7.93 -12.99 39.38
C HIS A 379 7.36 -11.98 38.39
N ALA A 380 8.04 -10.84 38.21
CA ALA A 380 7.59 -9.83 37.24
C ALA A 380 7.35 -10.42 35.85
N PRO A 381 6.31 -9.96 35.16
CA PRO A 381 5.39 -8.86 35.46
C PRO A 381 4.20 -9.27 36.36
N PHE A 382 4.15 -10.46 36.89
CA PHE A 382 3.06 -10.94 37.72
C PHE A 382 3.22 -10.44 39.16
N ALA A 383 2.09 -10.19 39.81
CA ALA A 383 2.07 -9.82 41.22
C ALA A 383 2.54 -10.99 42.11
N SER A 384 3.06 -10.70 43.30
CA SER A 384 3.65 -11.68 44.20
C SER A 384 2.63 -12.72 44.75
N ASP A 385 1.35 -12.37 44.79
CA ASP A 385 0.25 -13.23 45.20
C ASP A 385 -0.28 -14.16 44.11
N VAL A 386 0.16 -14.01 42.89
CA VAL A 386 -0.20 -14.92 41.80
C VAL A 386 0.63 -16.21 41.89
N ASP A 387 -0.02 -17.35 42.10
CA ASP A 387 0.61 -18.66 42.20
C ASP A 387 1.28 -19.12 40.88
N ALA A 388 2.17 -20.09 40.95
CA ALA A 388 2.93 -20.58 39.83
C ALA A 388 2.02 -21.19 38.74
N ALA A 389 1.00 -21.94 39.12
CA ALA A 389 0.08 -22.59 38.16
C ALA A 389 -0.71 -21.55 37.37
N THR A 390 -1.15 -20.49 38.02
CA THR A 390 -1.84 -19.38 37.36
C THR A 390 -0.89 -18.62 36.41
N ARG A 391 0.35 -18.36 36.80
CA ARG A 391 1.37 -17.75 35.92
C ARG A 391 1.59 -18.59 34.67
N ASP A 392 1.76 -19.89 34.83
CA ASP A 392 1.96 -20.82 33.70
C ASP A 392 0.73 -20.86 32.78
N ARG A 393 -0.46 -20.87 33.35
CA ARG A 393 -1.71 -20.80 32.58
C ARG A 393 -1.79 -19.53 31.74
N LEU A 394 -1.50 -18.35 32.34
CA LEU A 394 -1.52 -17.06 31.65
C LEU A 394 -0.46 -16.98 30.54
N MET A 395 0.73 -17.54 30.77
CA MET A 395 1.76 -17.60 29.73
C MET A 395 1.38 -18.55 28.59
N LYS A 396 0.84 -19.74 28.88
CA LYS A 396 0.34 -20.66 27.87
C LYS A 396 -0.76 -20.04 27.03
N GLN A 397 -1.69 -19.31 27.65
CA GLN A 397 -2.76 -18.59 26.96
C GLN A 397 -2.19 -17.50 26.05
N ALA A 398 -1.25 -16.69 26.55
CA ALA A 398 -0.61 -15.64 25.75
C ALA A 398 0.18 -16.19 24.55
N ARG A 399 0.89 -17.33 24.71
CA ARG A 399 1.54 -18.04 23.61
C ARG A 399 0.53 -18.44 22.54
N ARG A 400 -0.59 -19.09 22.93
CA ARG A 400 -1.64 -19.53 21.98
C ARG A 400 -2.28 -18.40 21.20
N TRP A 401 -2.37 -17.19 21.78
CA TRP A 401 -2.93 -16.03 21.12
C TRP A 401 -1.94 -15.31 20.20
N SER A 402 -0.65 -15.64 20.27
CA SER A 402 0.36 -15.01 19.41
C SER A 402 0.28 -15.48 17.96
N ASP A 403 0.65 -14.60 17.03
CA ASP A 403 0.74 -14.95 15.61
C ASP A 403 1.76 -16.06 15.35
N ARG A 404 2.89 -16.08 16.10
CA ARG A 404 3.89 -17.13 16.02
C ARG A 404 3.26 -18.50 16.24
N TYR A 405 2.48 -18.67 17.30
CA TYR A 405 1.81 -19.96 17.58
C TYR A 405 0.85 -20.36 16.45
N ARG A 406 0.00 -19.41 16.03
CA ARG A 406 -0.99 -19.63 14.98
C ARG A 406 -0.35 -20.01 13.64
N MET A 407 0.72 -19.30 13.25
CA MET A 407 1.45 -19.61 12.01
C MET A 407 2.13 -20.96 12.06
N MET A 408 2.91 -21.25 13.12
CA MET A 408 3.59 -22.54 13.27
C MET A 408 2.59 -23.70 13.31
N LYS A 409 1.43 -23.53 13.98
CA LYS A 409 0.38 -24.54 14.02
C LYS A 409 -0.23 -24.78 12.63
N LYS A 410 -0.45 -23.73 11.85
CA LYS A 410 -0.91 -23.79 10.46
C LYS A 410 0.09 -24.52 9.56
N ASP A 411 1.39 -24.32 9.80
CA ASP A 411 2.48 -24.98 9.07
C ASP A 411 2.73 -26.43 9.53
N GLY A 412 1.93 -26.95 10.47
CA GLY A 412 1.98 -28.34 10.91
C GLY A 412 2.98 -28.66 12.02
N ALA A 413 3.57 -27.63 12.66
CA ALA A 413 4.52 -27.84 13.75
C ALA A 413 3.86 -28.49 14.98
N SER A 414 4.60 -29.39 15.65
CA SER A 414 4.20 -30.03 16.90
C SER A 414 4.19 -29.05 18.08
N GLU A 415 3.44 -29.34 19.13
CA GLU A 415 3.40 -28.53 20.35
C GLU A 415 4.80 -28.38 21.00
N SER A 416 5.64 -29.42 20.90
CA SER A 416 7.01 -29.39 21.43
C SER A 416 7.92 -28.43 20.63
N GLU A 417 7.84 -28.44 19.30
CA GLU A 417 8.59 -27.51 18.43
C GLU A 417 8.13 -26.07 18.64
N ILE A 418 6.82 -25.85 18.76
CA ILE A 418 6.27 -24.54 19.07
C ILE A 418 6.77 -24.05 20.43
N ALA A 419 6.68 -24.89 21.48
CA ALA A 419 7.16 -24.54 22.82
C ALA A 419 8.67 -24.20 22.82
N LYS A 420 9.49 -24.98 22.13
CA LYS A 420 10.92 -24.72 21.96
C LYS A 420 11.19 -23.38 21.32
N SER A 421 10.44 -23.03 20.25
CA SER A 421 10.58 -21.77 19.53
C SER A 421 10.33 -20.52 20.40
N PHE A 422 9.54 -20.64 21.46
CA PHE A 422 9.29 -19.54 22.42
C PHE A 422 10.44 -19.30 23.38
N GLY A 423 11.34 -20.28 23.56
CA GLY A 423 12.56 -20.15 24.36
C GLY A 423 13.79 -19.70 23.58
N GLU A 424 13.73 -19.63 22.26
CA GLU A 424 14.86 -19.27 21.39
C GLU A 424 14.93 -17.76 21.15
N LYS A 425 16.13 -17.17 21.33
CA LYS A 425 16.33 -15.73 21.06
C LYS A 425 16.15 -15.43 19.58
N THR A 426 15.30 -14.48 19.30
CA THR A 426 14.94 -14.05 17.94
C THR A 426 15.05 -12.53 17.85
N ARG A 427 15.53 -12.01 16.72
CA ARG A 427 15.46 -10.58 16.44
C ARG A 427 13.99 -10.19 16.27
N MET A 428 13.56 -9.19 17.01
CA MET A 428 12.21 -8.69 16.94
C MET A 428 12.14 -7.20 17.21
N ARG A 429 11.14 -6.56 16.65
CA ARG A 429 10.79 -5.18 16.93
C ARG A 429 9.72 -5.17 18.01
N VAL A 430 9.96 -4.43 19.07
CA VAL A 430 8.99 -4.28 20.18
C VAL A 430 8.69 -2.81 20.43
N PHE A 431 7.49 -2.54 20.93
CA PHE A 431 7.08 -1.19 21.28
C PHE A 431 8.01 -0.57 22.35
N SER A 432 8.24 0.72 22.23
CA SER A 432 8.97 1.52 23.23
C SER A 432 8.42 2.94 23.25
N TRP A 433 8.23 3.50 24.43
CA TRP A 433 7.94 4.93 24.59
C TRP A 433 9.11 5.85 24.18
N LYS A 434 10.29 5.29 23.91
CA LYS A 434 11.49 6.03 23.54
C LYS A 434 11.70 6.02 22.03
N GLY A 435 12.25 7.10 21.53
CA GLY A 435 12.67 7.22 20.12
C GLY A 435 11.47 7.19 19.14
N LYS A 436 11.52 6.27 18.18
CA LYS A 436 10.50 6.16 17.11
C LYS A 436 9.25 5.35 17.51
N GLY A 437 9.01 5.09 18.80
CA GLY A 437 7.90 4.24 19.27
C GLY A 437 8.22 2.74 19.25
N TYR A 438 9.43 2.34 18.87
CA TYR A 438 9.90 0.94 18.89
C TYR A 438 11.40 0.82 19.10
N ILE A 439 11.82 -0.37 19.49
CA ILE A 439 13.23 -0.79 19.52
C ILE A 439 13.39 -2.14 18.84
N ASP A 440 14.48 -2.30 18.11
CA ASP A 440 14.90 -3.59 17.55
C ASP A 440 15.82 -4.28 18.58
N THR A 441 15.49 -5.49 18.98
CA THR A 441 16.17 -6.21 20.06
C THR A 441 16.25 -7.71 19.79
N LEU A 442 17.12 -8.39 20.55
CA LEU A 442 17.28 -9.83 20.54
C LEU A 442 16.75 -10.39 21.85
N MET A 443 15.57 -10.98 21.86
CA MET A 443 14.97 -11.60 23.04
C MET A 443 14.19 -12.87 22.67
N THR A 444 13.81 -13.67 23.67
CA THR A 444 12.93 -14.81 23.43
C THR A 444 11.48 -14.34 23.23
N PRO A 445 10.65 -15.03 22.45
CA PRO A 445 9.22 -14.74 22.38
C PRO A 445 8.52 -14.72 23.76
N ASP A 446 8.94 -15.57 24.69
CA ASP A 446 8.44 -15.55 26.06
C ASP A 446 8.82 -14.28 26.82
N ASP A 447 10.03 -13.79 26.64
CA ASP A 447 10.44 -12.52 27.23
C ASP A 447 9.69 -11.34 26.62
N SER A 448 9.36 -11.41 25.31
CA SER A 448 8.55 -10.39 24.68
C SER A 448 7.12 -10.36 25.25
N ILE A 449 6.52 -11.51 25.52
CA ILE A 449 5.20 -11.59 26.20
C ILE A 449 5.27 -10.94 27.58
N LYS A 450 6.29 -11.25 28.37
CA LYS A 450 6.49 -10.62 29.70
C LYS A 450 6.74 -9.12 29.57
N TYR A 451 7.52 -8.70 28.59
CA TYR A 451 7.79 -7.30 28.29
C TYR A 451 6.50 -6.53 28.03
N TYR A 452 5.62 -7.02 27.12
CA TYR A 452 4.33 -6.39 26.86
C TYR A 452 3.37 -6.41 28.05
N LYS A 453 3.40 -7.45 28.88
CA LYS A 453 2.63 -7.50 30.14
C LYS A 453 3.13 -6.52 31.21
N SER A 454 4.34 -5.99 31.05
CA SER A 454 4.94 -5.01 31.97
C SER A 454 4.58 -3.56 31.61
N PHE A 455 3.81 -3.31 30.55
CA PHE A 455 3.33 -1.97 30.23
C PHE A 455 2.10 -1.60 31.05
N LEU A 456 2.14 -0.39 31.63
CA LEU A 456 0.96 0.23 32.21
C LEU A 456 -0.06 0.53 31.12
N ARG A 457 -1.32 0.49 31.47
CA ARG A 457 -2.45 0.81 30.59
C ARG A 457 -3.25 1.94 31.20
N ALA A 458 -3.66 2.88 30.35
CA ALA A 458 -4.56 3.96 30.70
C ALA A 458 -5.68 4.03 29.67
N ALA A 459 -6.81 4.57 30.06
CA ALA A 459 -7.91 4.95 29.18
C ALA A 459 -8.37 6.35 29.56
N PHE A 460 -8.70 7.16 28.57
CA PHE A 460 -9.22 8.50 28.76
C PHE A 460 -10.36 8.75 27.77
N VAL A 461 -11.49 9.23 28.25
CA VAL A 461 -12.66 9.62 27.45
C VAL A 461 -13.13 10.98 27.88
N ALA A 462 -13.17 11.95 26.95
CA ALA A 462 -13.79 13.25 27.19
C ALA A 462 -15.17 13.27 26.54
N VAL A 463 -16.18 13.61 27.32
CA VAL A 463 -17.59 13.67 26.90
C VAL A 463 -18.13 15.08 27.16
N GLU A 464 -18.80 15.64 26.16
CA GLU A 464 -19.51 16.91 26.29
C GLU A 464 -20.83 16.68 27.06
N PRO A 465 -21.03 17.30 28.23
CA PRO A 465 -22.17 16.95 29.13
C PRO A 465 -23.54 17.21 28.48
N ASN A 466 -23.67 18.26 27.70
CA ASN A 466 -24.95 18.69 27.13
C ASN A 466 -25.45 17.82 25.98
N THR A 467 -24.52 17.26 25.19
CA THR A 467 -24.83 16.49 23.98
C THR A 467 -24.58 14.99 24.14
N GLY A 468 -23.76 14.60 25.13
CA GLY A 468 -23.22 13.24 25.23
C GLY A 468 -22.16 12.90 24.18
N PHE A 469 -21.71 13.84 23.38
CA PHE A 469 -20.74 13.61 22.32
C PHE A 469 -19.35 13.36 22.91
N VAL A 470 -18.73 12.27 22.42
CA VAL A 470 -17.34 11.97 22.74
C VAL A 470 -16.42 12.89 21.94
N LYS A 471 -15.59 13.68 22.63
CA LYS A 471 -14.65 14.64 22.04
C LYS A 471 -13.21 14.11 21.98
N ALA A 472 -12.83 13.20 22.87
CA ALA A 472 -11.56 12.47 22.81
C ALA A 472 -11.72 11.05 23.35
N TYR A 473 -10.94 10.11 22.78
CA TYR A 473 -10.99 8.69 23.14
C TYR A 473 -9.59 8.07 23.00
N VAL A 474 -8.94 7.77 24.14
CA VAL A 474 -7.58 7.23 24.22
C VAL A 474 -7.56 5.94 25.04
#